data_346ce82e04213e6593b3a3925f4c0556
#
_entry.id   346ce82e04213e6593b3a3925f4c0556
#
_cell.length_a   1.000
_cell.length_b   1.000
_cell.length_c   1.000
_cell.angle_alpha   90.00
_cell.angle_beta   90.00
_cell.angle_gamma   90.00
#
_symmetry.space_group_name_H-M   'P 1'
#
loop_
_entity.id
_entity.type
_entity.pdbx_description
1 polymer ?
#
loop_
_entity_poly.entity_id
_entity_poly.type
_entity_poly.pdbx_seq_one_letter_code
_entity_poly.pdbx_strand_id
1 'polypeptide(L)'
;MTGAEALALAREYSPTAISLDVFLPDMLGWTILNHLKQDPRTRHIPVQMLTLDEDRHHGLSRGAFSFVTKPTSTEDLDAALTRIWDYSQPRRKRLLVIEDNPAEQMSIRELLGHKDIDIETVDTGHAALDALSSGPFDCAVLDLRLPDMSGFEVLEKRGHTRELHDLPLVV
;
A
#
# COMPACT_ATOMS: atom_id res chain seq x y z
N MET A 1 -13.50 -15.27 17.88
CA MET A 1 -13.88 -14.14 17.01
C MET A 1 -14.20 -14.70 15.63
N THR A 2 -15.32 -14.34 15.09
CA THR A 2 -15.75 -14.68 13.73
C THR A 2 -15.47 -13.52 12.77
N GLY A 3 -15.47 -13.77 11.47
CA GLY A 3 -15.30 -12.72 10.47
C GLY A 3 -16.46 -11.71 10.47
N ALA A 4 -17.67 -12.18 10.71
CA ALA A 4 -18.83 -11.30 10.86
C ALA A 4 -18.70 -10.34 12.05
N GLU A 5 -18.23 -10.84 13.20
CA GLU A 5 -17.92 -10.01 14.36
C GLU A 5 -16.80 -9.00 14.05
N ALA A 6 -15.76 -9.42 13.35
CA ALA A 6 -14.64 -8.53 12.98
C ALA A 6 -15.11 -7.36 12.10
N LEU A 7 -15.97 -7.60 11.11
CA LEU A 7 -16.56 -6.56 10.27
C LEU A 7 -17.42 -5.58 11.07
N ALA A 8 -18.24 -6.08 12.02
CA ALA A 8 -19.06 -5.26 12.88
C ALA A 8 -18.20 -4.34 13.78
N LEU A 9 -17.17 -4.93 14.44
CA LEU A 9 -16.26 -4.19 15.31
C LEU A 9 -15.43 -3.15 14.54
N ALA A 10 -14.95 -3.49 13.32
CA ALA A 10 -14.23 -2.53 12.48
C ALA A 10 -15.06 -1.28 12.16
N ARG A 11 -16.37 -1.45 11.92
CA ARG A 11 -17.30 -0.34 11.67
C ARG A 11 -17.62 0.47 12.92
N GLU A 12 -17.75 -0.20 14.06
CA GLU A 12 -18.10 0.41 15.34
C GLU A 12 -16.95 1.21 15.92
N TYR A 13 -15.75 0.62 15.96
CA TYR A 13 -14.61 1.20 16.65
C TYR A 13 -13.66 1.97 15.76
N SER A 14 -13.73 1.83 14.43
CA SER A 14 -12.81 2.46 13.46
C SER A 14 -11.35 2.34 13.91
N PRO A 15 -10.84 1.12 14.08
CA PRO A 15 -9.49 0.92 14.63
C PRO A 15 -8.42 1.52 13.71
N THR A 16 -7.28 1.92 14.28
CA THR A 16 -6.12 2.46 13.55
C THR A 16 -5.55 1.45 12.57
N ALA A 17 -5.61 0.15 12.88
CA ALA A 17 -5.17 -0.95 12.02
C ALA A 17 -5.90 -2.24 12.37
N ILE A 18 -5.88 -3.20 11.44
CA ILE A 18 -6.48 -4.53 11.63
C ILE A 18 -5.41 -5.57 11.30
N SER A 19 -5.18 -6.52 12.22
CA SER A 19 -4.45 -7.75 11.94
C SER A 19 -5.46 -8.87 11.71
N LEU A 20 -5.41 -9.50 10.54
CA LEU A 20 -6.43 -10.42 10.04
C LEU A 20 -5.83 -11.75 9.64
N ASP A 21 -6.30 -12.83 10.25
CA ASP A 21 -5.95 -14.19 9.85
C ASP A 21 -6.66 -14.56 8.53
N VAL A 22 -5.98 -15.32 7.69
CA VAL A 22 -6.60 -15.87 6.46
C VAL A 22 -7.67 -16.91 6.80
N PHE A 23 -7.49 -17.69 7.87
CA PHE A 23 -8.43 -18.75 8.25
C PHE A 23 -9.21 -18.37 9.50
N LEU A 24 -10.49 -18.04 9.34
CA LEU A 24 -11.44 -17.83 10.43
C LEU A 24 -12.52 -18.91 10.40
N PRO A 25 -13.23 -19.11 11.53
CA PRO A 25 -14.18 -20.21 11.64
C PRO A 25 -15.37 -20.16 10.69
N ASP A 26 -15.79 -18.96 10.28
CA ASP A 26 -16.99 -18.71 9.50
C ASP A 26 -16.71 -18.29 8.05
N MET A 27 -15.55 -17.66 7.77
CA MET A 27 -15.19 -17.20 6.44
C MET A 27 -13.70 -17.00 6.27
N LEU A 28 -13.23 -16.91 5.02
CA LEU A 28 -11.84 -16.60 4.72
C LEU A 28 -11.53 -15.13 4.99
N GLY A 29 -10.35 -14.82 5.54
CA GLY A 29 -9.85 -13.47 5.76
C GLY A 29 -9.80 -12.63 4.48
N TRP A 30 -9.60 -13.25 3.32
CA TRP A 30 -9.69 -12.59 2.00
C TRP A 30 -11.07 -11.98 1.72
N THR A 31 -12.12 -12.66 2.15
CA THR A 31 -13.50 -12.16 2.03
C THR A 31 -13.70 -10.95 2.94
N ILE A 32 -13.18 -11.01 4.15
CA ILE A 32 -13.25 -9.90 5.12
C ILE A 32 -12.47 -8.70 4.60
N LEU A 33 -11.23 -8.91 4.09
CA LEU A 33 -10.42 -7.86 3.50
C LEU A 33 -11.19 -7.14 2.38
N ASN A 34 -11.80 -7.90 1.47
CA ASN A 34 -12.60 -7.34 0.39
C ASN A 34 -13.76 -6.48 0.92
N HIS A 35 -14.51 -6.96 1.90
CA HIS A 35 -15.59 -6.19 2.52
C HIS A 35 -15.08 -4.91 3.19
N LEU A 36 -13.95 -4.99 3.93
CA LEU A 36 -13.33 -3.81 4.55
C LEU A 36 -12.92 -2.77 3.52
N LYS A 37 -12.36 -3.18 2.38
CA LYS A 37 -11.87 -2.28 1.34
C LYS A 37 -12.98 -1.71 0.45
N GLN A 38 -14.12 -2.36 0.37
CA GLN A 38 -15.30 -1.86 -0.34
C GLN A 38 -16.17 -0.92 0.50
N ASP A 39 -16.12 -1.00 1.83
CA ASP A 39 -16.91 -0.12 2.71
C ASP A 39 -16.21 1.24 2.90
N PRO A 40 -16.81 2.38 2.51
CA PRO A 40 -16.22 3.72 2.69
C PRO A 40 -15.78 4.05 4.11
N ARG A 41 -16.42 3.44 5.13
CA ARG A 41 -16.09 3.67 6.54
C ARG A 41 -14.85 2.91 7.02
N THR A 42 -14.45 1.84 6.32
CA THR A 42 -13.35 0.97 6.76
C THR A 42 -12.24 0.83 5.72
N ARG A 43 -12.45 1.24 4.46
CA ARG A 43 -11.47 1.06 3.37
C ARG A 43 -10.11 1.72 3.64
N HIS A 44 -10.09 2.82 4.41
CA HIS A 44 -8.88 3.56 4.77
C HIS A 44 -8.05 2.85 5.85
N ILE A 45 -8.64 1.92 6.60
CA ILE A 45 -7.96 1.22 7.69
C ILE A 45 -6.92 0.27 7.10
N PRO A 46 -5.63 0.36 7.46
CA PRO A 46 -4.62 -0.59 7.02
C PRO A 46 -4.91 -1.98 7.58
N VAL A 47 -4.87 -2.99 6.71
CA VAL A 47 -5.12 -4.38 7.08
C VAL A 47 -3.87 -5.20 6.82
N GLN A 48 -3.31 -5.76 7.89
CA GLN A 48 -2.22 -6.71 7.83
C GLN A 48 -2.77 -8.13 7.82
N MET A 49 -2.37 -8.92 6.83
CA MET A 49 -2.79 -10.31 6.72
C MET A 49 -1.79 -11.23 7.41
N LEU A 50 -2.29 -12.19 8.18
CA LEU A 50 -1.51 -13.30 8.75
C LEU A 50 -1.73 -14.53 7.88
N THR A 51 -0.70 -15.00 7.16
CA THR A 51 -0.83 -16.07 6.15
C THR A 51 0.18 -17.19 6.33
N LEU A 52 -0.10 -18.35 5.75
CA LEU A 52 0.87 -19.41 5.49
C LEU A 52 1.46 -19.13 4.09
N ASP A 53 2.73 -19.23 3.91
CA ASP A 53 3.66 -18.73 2.87
C ASP A 53 3.20 -18.59 1.38
N GLU A 54 2.19 -19.33 0.93
CA GLU A 54 1.89 -19.44 -0.50
C GLU A 54 0.99 -18.31 -1.08
N ASP A 55 0.40 -17.43 -0.25
CA ASP A 55 -0.66 -16.52 -0.67
C ASP A 55 -0.25 -15.03 -0.81
N ARG A 56 1.04 -14.70 -0.68
CA ARG A 56 1.53 -13.29 -0.66
C ARG A 56 1.14 -12.48 -1.90
N HIS A 57 1.26 -13.07 -3.09
CA HIS A 57 1.02 -12.37 -4.35
C HIS A 57 -0.46 -12.03 -4.59
N HIS A 58 -1.40 -12.80 -4.03
CA HIS A 58 -2.83 -12.56 -4.18
C HIS A 58 -3.38 -11.43 -3.31
N GLY A 59 -2.68 -11.04 -2.29
CA GLY A 59 -3.23 -10.15 -1.28
C GLY A 59 -2.94 -8.67 -1.49
N LEU A 60 -1.77 -8.30 -2.06
CA LEU A 60 -1.43 -6.90 -2.35
C LEU A 60 -2.40 -6.30 -3.37
N SER A 61 -2.75 -7.06 -4.42
CA SER A 61 -3.74 -6.65 -5.42
C SER A 61 -5.16 -6.47 -4.85
N ARG A 62 -5.44 -6.99 -3.65
CA ARG A 62 -6.73 -6.86 -2.96
C ARG A 62 -6.75 -5.76 -1.89
N GLY A 63 -5.67 -4.96 -1.78
CA GLY A 63 -5.59 -3.83 -0.86
C GLY A 63 -5.16 -4.17 0.56
N ALA A 64 -4.50 -5.31 0.78
CA ALA A 64 -3.80 -5.55 2.04
C ALA A 64 -2.63 -4.59 2.19
N PHE A 65 -2.40 -4.07 3.39
CA PHE A 65 -1.28 -3.19 3.70
C PHE A 65 0.03 -3.96 3.78
N SER A 66 0.02 -5.11 4.43
CA SER A 66 1.20 -5.95 4.61
C SER A 66 0.84 -7.40 4.91
N PHE A 67 1.85 -8.27 4.84
CA PHE A 67 1.72 -9.71 5.16
C PHE A 67 2.75 -10.10 6.21
N VAL A 68 2.31 -10.99 7.11
CA VAL A 68 3.18 -11.68 8.06
C VAL A 68 2.96 -13.18 7.90
N THR A 69 4.04 -13.90 7.64
CA THR A 69 3.99 -15.35 7.43
C THR A 69 4.03 -16.09 8.77
N LYS A 70 3.17 -17.07 8.92
CA LYS A 70 3.17 -17.99 10.09
C LYS A 70 4.13 -19.17 9.84
N PRO A 71 4.88 -19.67 10.84
CA PRO A 71 5.00 -19.16 12.21
C PRO A 71 5.75 -17.82 12.24
N THR A 72 5.25 -16.87 13.01
CA THR A 72 5.83 -15.53 13.11
C THR A 72 6.74 -15.47 14.32
N SER A 73 7.96 -14.95 14.14
CA SER A 73 8.82 -14.60 15.27
C SER A 73 8.29 -13.33 15.97
N THR A 74 8.69 -13.12 17.21
CA THR A 74 8.35 -11.88 17.93
C THR A 74 8.89 -10.67 17.20
N GLU A 75 10.08 -10.79 16.62
CA GLU A 75 10.78 -9.75 15.88
C GLU A 75 10.03 -9.37 14.59
N ASP A 76 9.53 -10.36 13.83
CA ASP A 76 8.77 -10.12 12.60
C ASP A 76 7.42 -9.44 12.90
N LEU A 77 6.76 -9.86 13.99
CA LEU A 77 5.52 -9.25 14.43
C LEU A 77 5.74 -7.80 14.88
N ASP A 78 6.78 -7.54 15.63
CA ASP A 78 7.15 -6.21 16.12
C ASP A 78 7.49 -5.27 14.96
N ALA A 79 8.28 -5.74 13.99
CA ALA A 79 8.59 -5.01 12.77
C ALA A 79 7.34 -4.69 11.94
N ALA A 80 6.39 -5.63 11.87
CA ALA A 80 5.15 -5.42 11.14
C ALA A 80 4.22 -4.42 11.85
N LEU A 81 4.12 -4.48 13.18
CA LEU A 81 3.37 -3.52 14.00
C LEU A 81 4.00 -2.12 13.92
N THR A 82 5.32 -2.03 13.95
CA THR A 82 6.03 -0.76 13.79
C THR A 82 5.72 -0.11 12.44
N ARG A 83 5.72 -0.87 11.35
CA ARG A 83 5.34 -0.35 10.01
C ARG A 83 3.91 0.20 9.97
N ILE A 84 2.96 -0.51 10.59
CA ILE A 84 1.57 -0.03 10.68
C ILE A 84 1.50 1.23 11.52
N TRP A 85 2.20 1.26 12.65
CA TRP A 85 2.27 2.42 13.53
C TRP A 85 2.80 3.64 12.80
N ASP A 86 3.95 3.52 12.13
CA ASP A 86 4.55 4.60 11.36
C ASP A 86 3.64 5.10 10.23
N TYR A 87 2.95 4.16 9.55
CA TYR A 87 1.97 4.51 8.52
C TYR A 87 0.78 5.30 9.09
N SER A 88 0.32 4.95 10.28
CA SER A 88 -0.85 5.57 10.93
C SER A 88 -0.54 6.89 11.62
N GLN A 89 0.75 7.27 11.79
CA GLN A 89 1.10 8.55 12.38
C GLN A 89 0.58 9.72 11.53
N PRO A 90 0.10 10.80 12.19
CA PRO A 90 -0.33 12.00 11.50
C PRO A 90 0.89 12.72 10.89
N ARG A 91 1.25 12.36 9.67
CA ARG A 91 2.28 13.02 8.87
C ARG A 91 1.76 13.26 7.47
N ARG A 92 2.33 14.23 6.79
CA ARG A 92 2.06 14.40 5.36
C ARG A 92 2.55 13.17 4.61
N LYS A 93 1.68 12.61 3.79
CA LYS A 93 2.00 11.46 2.96
C LYS A 93 2.75 11.94 1.71
N ARG A 94 3.78 11.23 1.30
CA ARG A 94 4.55 11.56 0.10
C ARG A 94 4.08 10.69 -1.07
N LEU A 95 3.61 11.36 -2.11
CA LEU A 95 3.18 10.74 -3.37
C LEU A 95 4.20 11.08 -4.46
N LEU A 96 4.76 10.06 -5.12
CA LEU A 96 5.55 10.25 -6.33
C LEU A 96 4.65 10.09 -7.56
N VAL A 97 4.65 11.06 -8.44
CA VAL A 97 3.96 11.02 -9.73
C VAL A 97 5.00 10.96 -10.84
N ILE A 98 4.99 9.89 -11.60
CA ILE A 98 5.92 9.60 -12.70
C ILE A 98 5.13 9.72 -13.99
N GLU A 99 5.23 10.88 -14.64
CA GLU A 99 4.39 11.27 -15.76
C GLU A 99 5.14 12.31 -16.61
N ASP A 100 5.27 12.10 -17.89
CA ASP A 100 6.03 13.01 -18.78
C ASP A 100 5.19 14.17 -19.33
N ASN A 101 3.86 14.04 -19.30
CA ASN A 101 2.94 15.08 -19.77
C ASN A 101 2.64 16.12 -18.69
N PRO A 102 3.07 17.39 -18.85
CA PRO A 102 2.84 18.42 -17.82
C PRO A 102 1.35 18.69 -17.53
N ALA A 103 0.46 18.50 -18.50
CA ALA A 103 -0.97 18.72 -18.30
C ALA A 103 -1.57 17.60 -17.42
N GLU A 104 -1.09 16.37 -17.59
CA GLU A 104 -1.51 15.24 -16.76
C GLU A 104 -0.94 15.34 -15.35
N GLN A 105 0.34 15.73 -15.20
CA GLN A 105 0.93 16.05 -13.89
C GLN A 105 0.09 17.10 -13.14
N MET A 106 -0.34 18.16 -13.83
CA MET A 106 -1.15 19.23 -13.23
C MET A 106 -2.53 18.70 -12.80
N SER A 107 -3.17 17.92 -13.65
CA SER A 107 -4.46 17.29 -13.33
C SER A 107 -4.39 16.38 -12.13
N ILE A 108 -3.32 15.55 -12.03
CA ILE A 108 -3.09 14.67 -10.88
C ILE A 108 -2.86 15.50 -9.61
N ARG A 109 -2.08 16.59 -9.70
CA ARG A 109 -1.86 17.49 -8.57
C ARG A 109 -3.14 18.17 -8.09
N GLU A 110 -4.02 18.59 -9.00
CA GLU A 110 -5.31 19.19 -8.66
C GLU A 110 -6.26 18.20 -8.01
N LEU A 111 -6.30 16.95 -8.51
CA LEU A 111 -7.17 15.90 -7.99
C LEU A 111 -6.72 15.35 -6.65
N LEU A 112 -5.41 15.15 -6.45
CA LEU A 112 -4.83 14.49 -5.28
C LEU A 112 -4.17 15.45 -4.29
N GLY A 113 -3.97 16.73 -4.66
CA GLY A 113 -3.30 17.74 -3.85
C GLY A 113 -4.15 18.19 -2.67
N HIS A 114 -4.12 17.44 -1.59
CA HIS A 114 -4.72 17.80 -0.30
C HIS A 114 -3.64 18.27 0.69
N LYS A 115 -4.07 18.93 1.79
CA LYS A 115 -3.15 19.49 2.80
C LYS A 115 -2.24 18.47 3.49
N ASP A 116 -2.60 17.20 3.42
CA ASP A 116 -1.95 16.05 4.04
C ASP A 116 -1.08 15.23 3.08
N ILE A 117 -1.00 15.65 1.80
CA ILE A 117 -0.22 14.97 0.77
C ILE A 117 0.84 15.92 0.18
N ASP A 118 2.09 15.48 0.19
CA ASP A 118 3.20 16.11 -0.53
C ASP A 118 3.41 15.36 -1.85
N ILE A 119 3.17 16.04 -2.98
CA ILE A 119 3.30 15.47 -4.32
C ILE A 119 4.62 15.90 -4.94
N GLU A 120 5.46 14.92 -5.23
CA GLU A 120 6.67 15.07 -6.06
C GLU A 120 6.38 14.52 -7.45
N THR A 121 6.75 15.27 -8.51
CA THR A 121 6.55 14.84 -9.90
C THR A 121 7.88 14.72 -10.61
N VAL A 122 8.05 13.66 -11.39
CA VAL A 122 9.18 13.41 -12.27
C VAL A 122 8.67 13.00 -13.64
N ASP A 123 9.44 13.31 -14.68
CA ASP A 123 9.05 13.17 -16.08
C ASP A 123 9.76 12.03 -16.82
N THR A 124 10.65 11.31 -16.15
CA THR A 124 11.45 10.23 -16.71
C THR A 124 11.58 9.05 -15.76
N GLY A 125 11.81 7.86 -16.31
CA GLY A 125 12.04 6.66 -15.52
C GLY A 125 13.33 6.72 -14.70
N HIS A 126 14.41 7.33 -15.23
CA HIS A 126 15.64 7.53 -14.47
C HIS A 126 15.43 8.44 -13.28
N ALA A 127 14.75 9.59 -13.47
CA ALA A 127 14.42 10.49 -12.37
C ALA A 127 13.52 9.82 -11.33
N ALA A 128 12.62 8.92 -11.76
CA ALA A 128 11.80 8.14 -10.86
C ALA A 128 12.62 7.18 -9.98
N LEU A 129 13.59 6.46 -10.56
CA LEU A 129 14.47 5.56 -9.82
C LEU A 129 15.37 6.33 -8.84
N ASP A 130 15.87 7.50 -9.23
CA ASP A 130 16.65 8.39 -8.37
C ASP A 130 15.81 8.92 -7.21
N ALA A 131 14.59 9.40 -7.47
CA ALA A 131 13.65 9.87 -6.45
C ALA A 131 13.32 8.74 -5.45
N LEU A 132 12.98 7.54 -5.96
CA LEU A 132 12.68 6.37 -5.14
C LEU A 132 13.86 5.94 -4.26
N SER A 133 15.09 6.15 -4.72
CA SER A 133 16.31 5.85 -3.95
C SER A 133 16.65 6.92 -2.92
N SER A 134 16.16 8.15 -3.11
CA SER A 134 16.52 9.33 -2.29
C SER A 134 15.69 9.46 -1.02
N GLY A 135 14.54 8.77 -0.91
CA GLY A 135 13.72 8.86 0.28
C GLY A 135 12.41 8.05 0.20
N PRO A 136 11.75 7.86 1.35
CA PRO A 136 10.54 7.07 1.40
C PRO A 136 9.36 7.82 0.77
N PHE A 137 8.59 7.10 -0.05
CA PHE A 137 7.27 7.50 -0.52
C PHE A 137 6.22 6.56 0.08
N ASP A 138 4.98 7.05 0.22
CA ASP A 138 3.85 6.25 0.70
C ASP A 138 3.09 5.57 -0.46
N CYS A 139 3.16 6.18 -1.65
CA CYS A 139 2.54 5.67 -2.87
C CYS A 139 3.25 6.27 -4.09
N ALA A 140 3.15 5.60 -5.23
CA ALA A 140 3.54 6.18 -6.51
C ALA A 140 2.44 5.97 -7.57
N VAL A 141 2.32 6.94 -8.48
CA VAL A 141 1.54 6.84 -9.73
C VAL A 141 2.54 6.77 -10.87
N LEU A 142 2.39 5.83 -11.78
CA LEU A 142 3.34 5.55 -12.84
C LEU A 142 2.66 5.48 -14.20
N ASP A 143 3.03 6.38 -15.11
CA ASP A 143 2.73 6.17 -16.52
C ASP A 143 3.63 5.07 -17.09
N LEU A 144 3.03 4.20 -17.92
CA LEU A 144 3.75 3.12 -18.60
C LEU A 144 4.57 3.60 -19.80
N ARG A 145 4.30 4.80 -20.32
CA ARG A 145 4.96 5.36 -21.50
C ARG A 145 5.79 6.57 -21.15
N LEU A 146 6.99 6.35 -20.68
CA LEU A 146 7.96 7.41 -20.39
C LEU A 146 8.92 7.61 -21.58
N PRO A 147 9.55 8.79 -21.71
CA PRO A 147 10.40 9.12 -22.87
C PRO A 147 11.72 8.33 -22.90
N ASP A 148 12.21 7.87 -21.78
CA ASP A 148 13.54 7.23 -21.62
C ASP A 148 13.46 5.72 -21.39
N MET A 149 12.38 5.21 -20.82
CA MET A 149 12.13 3.79 -20.61
C MET A 149 10.66 3.51 -20.39
N SER A 150 10.24 2.26 -20.49
CA SER A 150 8.87 1.88 -20.15
C SER A 150 8.66 1.86 -18.63
N GLY A 151 7.44 2.15 -18.17
CA GLY A 151 7.09 2.01 -16.76
C GLY A 151 7.28 0.58 -16.24
N PHE A 152 7.18 -0.45 -17.09
CA PHE A 152 7.49 -1.83 -16.73
C PHE A 152 8.97 -2.01 -16.37
N GLU A 153 9.89 -1.35 -17.08
CA GLU A 153 11.32 -1.37 -16.75
C GLU A 153 11.61 -0.66 -15.43
N VAL A 154 10.87 0.41 -15.12
CA VAL A 154 10.93 1.06 -13.79
C VAL A 154 10.51 0.08 -12.70
N LEU A 155 9.41 -0.68 -12.91
CA LEU A 155 8.93 -1.70 -11.98
C LEU A 155 9.94 -2.82 -11.77
N GLU A 156 10.55 -3.31 -12.84
CA GLU A 156 11.56 -4.38 -12.80
C GLU A 156 12.81 -3.94 -12.04
N LYS A 157 13.36 -2.77 -12.38
CA LYS A 157 14.55 -2.22 -11.72
C LYS A 157 14.30 -1.90 -10.23
N ARG A 158 13.11 -1.43 -9.89
CA ARG A 158 12.65 -1.24 -8.51
C ARG A 158 12.66 -2.54 -7.71
N GLY A 159 12.27 -3.67 -8.33
CA GLY A 159 12.14 -4.98 -7.68
C GLY A 159 13.45 -5.52 -7.08
N HIS A 160 14.60 -4.97 -7.48
CA HIS A 160 15.90 -5.34 -6.92
C HIS A 160 16.20 -4.71 -5.55
N THR A 161 15.40 -3.75 -5.09
CA THR A 161 15.56 -3.09 -3.79
C THR A 161 14.40 -3.48 -2.88
N ARG A 162 14.69 -4.15 -1.76
CA ARG A 162 13.69 -4.74 -0.85
C ARG A 162 12.69 -3.69 -0.30
N GLU A 163 13.14 -2.48 -0.04
CA GLU A 163 12.32 -1.38 0.48
C GLU A 163 11.33 -0.82 -0.55
N LEU A 164 11.67 -0.89 -1.83
CA LEU A 164 10.84 -0.38 -2.91
C LEU A 164 9.82 -1.40 -3.42
N HIS A 165 10.02 -2.68 -3.11
CA HIS A 165 9.12 -3.76 -3.53
C HIS A 165 7.73 -3.61 -2.93
N ASP A 166 7.64 -3.12 -1.69
CA ASP A 166 6.39 -3.01 -0.93
C ASP A 166 5.67 -1.65 -1.12
N LEU A 167 6.23 -0.71 -1.90
CA LEU A 167 5.59 0.58 -2.16
C LEU A 167 4.32 0.40 -2.99
N PRO A 168 3.13 0.82 -2.51
CA PRO A 168 1.91 0.84 -3.30
C PRO A 168 2.08 1.64 -4.58
N LEU A 169 1.70 1.07 -5.72
CA LEU A 169 1.85 1.68 -7.02
C LEU A 169 0.55 1.58 -7.82
N VAL A 170 0.15 2.70 -8.40
CA VAL A 170 -0.99 2.83 -9.30
C VAL A 170 -0.45 3.08 -10.71
N VAL A 171 -0.97 2.33 -11.69
CA VAL A 171 -0.62 2.44 -13.11
C VAL A 171 -1.80 2.99 -13.88
#